data_fb9a92f1c599f4fb9c06b73e19451e8a
#
_entry.id   fb9a92f1c599f4fb9c06b73e19451e8a
#
_cell.length_a   1.000
_cell.length_b   1.000
_cell.length_c   1.000
_cell.angle_alpha   90.00
_cell.angle_beta   90.00
_cell.angle_gamma   90.00
#
_symmetry.space_group_name_H-M   'P 1'
#
loop_
_entity.id
_entity.type
_entity.pdbx_description
1 polymer ?
#
loop_
_entity_poly.entity_id
_entity_poly.type
_entity_poly.pdbx_seq_one_letter_code
_entity_poly.pdbx_strand_id
1 'polypeptide(L)' 'RHFRQVTGMSPLQFQKRLRLYEAERLMLVDGLDAGVAALKVGYESGSQFSREYRRQFGEPPRRDVTRKIQRS' A
#
# COMPACT_ATOMS: atom_id res chain seq x y z
N ARG A 1 6.51 19.71 11.16
CA ARG A 1 6.21 18.82 12.19
C ARG A 1 7.23 17.77 12.44
N HIS A 2 7.05 17.09 13.54
CA HIS A 2 8.05 16.15 14.00
C HIS A 2 8.20 14.94 13.13
N PHE A 3 7.08 14.38 12.64
CA PHE A 3 7.20 13.15 11.87
C PHE A 3 8.01 13.35 10.60
N ARG A 4 7.97 14.54 10.03
CA ARG A 4 8.75 14.81 8.84
C ARG A 4 10.24 14.76 9.15
N GLN A 5 10.64 15.30 10.27
CA GLN A 5 12.04 15.26 10.69
C GLN A 5 12.49 13.84 11.02
N VAL A 6 11.60 13.07 11.62
CA VAL A 6 11.92 11.71 12.00
C VAL A 6 12.05 10.80 10.79
N THR A 7 11.13 10.93 9.84
CA THR A 7 11.09 10.03 8.68
C THR A 7 11.88 10.54 7.49
N GLY A 8 12.15 11.83 7.46
CA GLY A 8 12.81 12.42 6.31
C GLY A 8 11.93 12.56 5.09
N MET A 9 10.63 12.41 5.25
CA MET A 9 9.67 12.49 4.16
C MET A 9 8.82 13.74 4.25
N SER A 10 8.35 14.22 3.08
CA SER A 10 7.38 15.29 3.07
C SER A 10 6.03 14.74 3.56
N PRO A 11 5.12 15.61 4.01
CA PRO A 11 3.79 15.17 4.42
C PRO A 11 3.05 14.38 3.34
N LEU A 12 3.19 14.81 2.08
CA LEU A 12 2.51 14.12 1.00
C LEU A 12 3.04 12.71 0.82
N GLN A 13 4.36 12.54 0.87
CA GLN A 13 4.96 11.21 0.75
C GLN A 13 4.54 10.32 1.90
N PHE A 14 4.44 10.87 3.08
CA PHE A 14 4.03 10.12 4.26
C PHE A 14 2.57 9.67 4.11
N GLN A 15 1.69 10.53 3.59
CA GLN A 15 0.31 10.15 3.36
C GLN A 15 0.19 9.04 2.34
N LYS A 16 0.97 9.11 1.27
CA LYS A 16 0.95 8.05 0.26
C LYS A 16 1.38 6.73 0.86
N ARG A 17 2.40 6.76 1.69
CA ARG A 17 2.86 5.54 2.34
C ARG A 17 1.79 4.95 3.25
N LEU A 18 1.08 5.79 3.98
CA LEU A 18 -0.01 5.33 4.83
C LEU A 18 -1.13 4.69 4.02
N ARG A 19 -1.45 5.25 2.85
CA ARG A 19 -2.45 4.64 1.99
C ARG A 19 -2.06 3.24 1.56
N LEU A 20 -0.80 3.07 1.22
CA LEU A 20 -0.32 1.76 0.79
C LEU A 20 -0.34 0.75 1.93
N TYR A 21 0.00 1.17 3.14
CA TYR A 21 -0.10 0.30 4.30
C TYR A 21 -1.54 -0.08 4.59
N GLU A 22 -2.45 0.88 4.45
CA GLU A 22 -3.87 0.58 4.67
C GLU A 22 -4.38 -0.40 3.62
N ALA A 23 -3.99 -0.23 2.36
CA ALA A 23 -4.39 -1.17 1.31
C ALA A 23 -3.85 -2.56 1.61
N GLU A 24 -2.61 -2.65 2.08
CA GLU A 24 -2.02 -3.94 2.45
C GLU A 24 -2.85 -4.60 3.54
N ARG A 25 -3.23 -3.84 4.55
CA ARG A 25 -4.04 -4.36 5.63
C ARG A 25 -5.39 -4.86 5.13
N LEU A 26 -6.03 -4.10 4.24
CA LEU A 26 -7.31 -4.51 3.69
C LEU A 26 -7.21 -5.83 2.93
N MET A 27 -6.12 -6.01 2.20
CA MET A 27 -5.93 -7.24 1.46
C MET A 27 -5.59 -8.42 2.38
N LEU A 28 -4.77 -8.18 3.41
CA LEU A 28 -4.33 -9.25 4.29
C LEU A 28 -5.39 -9.63 5.32
N VAL A 29 -6.03 -8.64 5.91
CA VAL A 29 -6.96 -8.90 7.01
C VAL A 29 -8.37 -9.10 6.50
N ASP A 30 -8.84 -8.22 5.62
CA ASP A 30 -10.21 -8.27 5.12
C ASP A 30 -10.35 -9.10 3.87
N GLY A 31 -9.26 -9.57 3.29
CA GLY A 31 -9.31 -10.42 2.11
C GLY A 31 -9.75 -9.72 0.85
N LEU A 32 -9.61 -8.40 0.79
CA LEU A 32 -10.06 -7.65 -0.38
C LEU A 32 -9.11 -7.86 -1.55
N ASP A 33 -9.69 -7.84 -2.76
CA ASP A 33 -8.90 -7.86 -3.98
C ASP A 33 -8.10 -6.56 -4.10
N ALA A 34 -6.97 -6.64 -4.79
CA ALA A 34 -6.08 -5.49 -4.94
C ALA A 34 -6.81 -4.30 -5.58
N GLY A 35 -7.66 -4.55 -6.58
CA GLY A 35 -8.40 -3.49 -7.21
C GLY A 35 -9.35 -2.79 -6.26
N VAL A 36 -10.04 -3.58 -5.43
CA VAL A 36 -10.96 -3.03 -4.45
C VAL A 36 -10.21 -2.25 -3.38
N ALA A 37 -9.10 -2.80 -2.90
CA ALA A 37 -8.30 -2.13 -1.89
C ALA A 37 -7.79 -0.78 -2.41
N ALA A 38 -7.36 -0.75 -3.67
CA ALA A 38 -6.87 0.48 -4.29
C ALA A 38 -7.95 1.56 -4.26
N LEU A 39 -9.17 1.20 -4.65
CA LEU A 39 -10.27 2.16 -4.66
C LEU A 39 -10.59 2.66 -3.26
N LYS A 40 -10.58 1.77 -2.29
CA LYS A 40 -10.93 2.15 -0.92
C LYS A 40 -9.95 3.13 -0.32
N VAL A 41 -8.69 3.06 -0.70
CA VAL A 41 -7.70 3.98 -0.16
C VAL A 41 -7.51 5.22 -1.03
N GLY A 42 -8.32 5.37 -2.09
CA GLY A 42 -8.36 6.61 -2.83
C GLY A 42 -7.60 6.63 -4.15
N TYR A 43 -7.13 5.50 -4.64
CA TYR A 43 -6.49 5.46 -5.94
C TYR A 43 -7.55 5.37 -7.03
N GLU A 44 -7.37 6.16 -8.07
CA GLU A 44 -8.31 6.13 -9.21
C GLU A 44 -7.90 5.09 -10.23
N SER A 45 -6.64 4.71 -10.24
CA SER A 45 -6.11 3.81 -11.25
C SER A 45 -5.43 2.63 -10.57
N GLY A 46 -5.82 1.42 -10.94
CA GLY A 46 -5.16 0.22 -10.44
C GLY A 46 -3.72 0.13 -10.89
N SER A 47 -3.43 0.66 -12.07
CA SER A 47 -2.04 0.66 -12.56
C SER A 47 -1.15 1.53 -11.70
N GLN A 48 -1.65 2.71 -11.34
CA GLN A 48 -0.88 3.61 -10.48
C GLN A 48 -0.68 2.98 -9.10
N PHE A 49 -1.73 2.39 -8.56
CA PHE A 49 -1.64 1.72 -7.27
C PHE A 49 -0.60 0.61 -7.30
N SER A 50 -0.65 -0.24 -8.31
CA SER A 50 0.30 -1.35 -8.42
C SER A 50 1.73 -0.86 -8.52
N ARG A 51 1.94 0.21 -9.29
CA ARG A 51 3.27 0.75 -9.47
C ARG A 51 3.83 1.30 -8.16
N GLU A 52 3.01 2.05 -7.42
CA GLU A 52 3.46 2.62 -6.17
C GLU A 52 3.61 1.56 -5.08
N TYR A 53 2.72 0.58 -5.09
CA TYR A 53 2.82 -0.53 -4.15
C TYR A 53 4.13 -1.28 -4.36
N ARG A 54 4.42 -1.60 -5.61
CA ARG A 54 5.66 -2.32 -5.92
C ARG A 54 6.89 -1.51 -5.50
N ARG A 55 6.83 -0.19 -5.69
CA ARG A 55 7.95 0.66 -5.29
C ARG A 55 8.18 0.60 -3.79
N GLN A 56 7.11 0.58 -3.00
CA GLN A 56 7.24 0.58 -1.56
C GLN A 56 7.55 -0.79 -0.98
N PHE A 57 6.88 -1.82 -1.47
CA PHE A 57 6.99 -3.16 -0.90
C PHE A 57 7.89 -4.09 -1.68
N GLY A 58 8.32 -3.70 -2.88
CA GLY A 58 9.22 -4.51 -3.68
C GLY A 58 8.54 -5.47 -4.63
N GLU A 59 7.25 -5.71 -4.49
CA GLU A 59 6.49 -6.62 -5.33
C GLU A 59 5.11 -6.06 -5.62
N PRO A 60 4.48 -6.51 -6.73
CA PRO A 60 3.09 -6.10 -6.98
C PRO A 60 2.17 -6.55 -5.86
N PRO A 61 1.02 -5.88 -5.68
CA PRO A 61 0.14 -6.16 -4.54
C PRO A 61 -0.26 -7.62 -4.40
N ARG A 62 -0.70 -8.24 -5.48
CA ARG A 62 -1.18 -9.62 -5.40
C ARG A 62 -0.07 -10.58 -4.99
N ARG A 63 1.10 -10.41 -5.58
CA ARG A 63 2.22 -11.29 -5.28
C ARG A 63 2.68 -11.09 -3.84
N ASP A 64 2.78 -9.84 -3.40
CA ASP A 64 3.22 -9.53 -2.06
C ASP A 64 2.27 -10.12 -1.02
N VAL A 65 0.97 -9.92 -1.23
CA VAL A 65 -0.04 -10.40 -0.31
C VAL A 65 -0.07 -11.94 -0.27
N THR A 66 -0.03 -12.56 -1.46
CA THR A 66 -0.03 -14.02 -1.52
C THR A 66 1.16 -14.60 -0.78
N ARG A 67 2.34 -14.00 -0.97
CA ARG A 67 3.55 -14.46 -0.29
C ARG A 67 3.40 -14.33 1.22
N LYS A 68 2.86 -13.20 1.68
CA LYS A 68 2.72 -12.97 3.12
C LYS A 68 1.69 -13.90 3.74
N ILE A 69 0.62 -14.19 3.02
CA ILE A 69 -0.39 -15.13 3.51
C ILE A 69 0.20 -16.54 3.61
N GLN A 70 0.96 -16.94 2.60
CA GLN A 70 1.55 -18.28 2.60
C GLN A 70 2.57 -18.46 3.70
N ARG A 71 3.23 -17.39 4.09
CA ARG A 71 4.23 -17.47 5.15
C ARG A 71 3.62 -17.51 6.53
N SER A 72 2.37 -17.07 6.62
CA SER A 72 1.69 -17.09 7.89
C SER A 72 1.22 -18.49 8.22
#